data_7415c2b8c233a2e4bd6000683e5631fa
#
_entry.id   7415c2b8c233a2e4bd6000683e5631fa
#
_cell.length_a   1.000
_cell.length_b   1.000
_cell.length_c   1.000
_cell.angle_alpha   90.00
_cell.angle_beta   90.00
_cell.angle_gamma   90.00
#
_symmetry.space_group_name_H-M   'P 1'
#
loop_
_entity.id
_entity.type
_entity.pdbx_description
1 polymer ?
#
loop_
_entity_poly.entity_id
_entity_poly.type
_entity_poly.pdbx_seq_one_letter_code
_entity_poly.pdbx_strand_id
1 'polypeptide(L)'
;KRWKLVLLGLLMILLAGMTVANIQRGLTSQIYLYGEEHSQQRILDEELEIWGGYYARGMRDLFVEFPYFDAQFLNLWMKADDDELLNLQFQDWQGTQGGTEVMKNFLKQIKERYPETVFHGTDVGHTWKSTGARYLAYLEANGQNDTAEYQRVLENIEQGKTYYATKQTDSDAADAYRENKMVENFERSYQELEAERRADIMGIYGSAHIASSYSRPDYMAGQLSETYGGRVHTEDLSMLTEPLATETITVNGKRY
;
A
#
# COMPACT_ATOMS: atom_id res chain seq x y z
N LYS A 1 34.70 37.67 18.58
CA LYS A 1 35.01 36.98 17.31
C LYS A 1 35.15 35.46 17.49
N ARG A 2 35.81 34.93 18.53
CA ARG A 2 36.01 33.50 18.77
C ARG A 2 34.68 32.72 18.98
N TRP A 3 33.73 33.29 19.70
CA TRP A 3 32.40 32.67 19.94
C TRP A 3 31.57 32.45 18.68
N LYS A 4 31.65 33.39 17.72
CA LYS A 4 30.94 33.22 16.43
C LYS A 4 31.53 32.09 15.61
N LEU A 5 32.82 31.85 15.67
CA LEU A 5 33.49 30.74 14.99
C LEU A 5 33.14 29.38 15.62
N VAL A 6 33.02 29.32 16.96
CA VAL A 6 32.59 28.10 17.66
C VAL A 6 31.12 27.74 17.35
N LEU A 7 30.23 28.75 17.35
CA LEU A 7 28.82 28.56 16.95
C LEU A 7 28.68 28.13 15.51
N LEU A 8 29.47 28.70 14.59
CA LEU A 8 29.44 28.32 13.17
C LEU A 8 29.95 26.87 12.98
N GLY A 9 30.99 26.47 13.71
CA GLY A 9 31.50 25.10 13.71
C GLY A 9 30.48 24.07 14.22
N LEU A 10 29.79 24.40 15.33
CA LEU A 10 28.73 23.54 15.89
C LEU A 10 27.53 23.41 14.95
N LEU A 11 27.13 24.51 14.27
CA LEU A 11 26.05 24.48 13.29
C LEU A 11 26.42 23.63 12.06
N MET A 12 27.66 23.72 11.59
CA MET A 12 28.15 22.90 10.46
C MET A 12 28.22 21.41 10.83
N ILE A 13 28.62 21.08 12.05
CA ILE A 13 28.65 19.68 12.54
C ILE A 13 27.21 19.13 12.66
N LEU A 14 26.25 19.93 13.14
CA LEU A 14 24.84 19.57 13.21
C LEU A 14 24.23 19.35 11.81
N LEU A 15 24.50 20.25 10.88
CA LEU A 15 24.03 20.12 9.48
C LEU A 15 24.67 18.92 8.77
N ALA A 16 25.97 18.67 8.96
CA ALA A 16 26.63 17.49 8.41
C ALA A 16 26.10 16.19 9.05
N GLY A 17 25.84 16.20 10.36
CA GLY A 17 25.24 15.06 11.06
C GLY A 17 23.82 14.75 10.57
N MET A 18 22.99 15.78 10.31
CA MET A 18 21.65 15.62 9.75
C MET A 18 21.67 15.09 8.30
N THR A 19 22.60 15.57 7.46
CA THR A 19 22.75 15.09 6.09
C THR A 19 23.22 13.64 6.04
N VAL A 20 24.20 13.25 6.85
CA VAL A 20 24.66 11.86 6.94
C VAL A 20 23.57 10.94 7.48
N ALA A 21 22.82 11.36 8.49
CA ALA A 21 21.70 10.58 9.04
C ALA A 21 20.55 10.40 8.00
N ASN A 22 20.25 11.44 7.21
CA ASN A 22 19.25 11.34 6.14
C ASN A 22 19.72 10.46 4.97
N ILE A 23 20.98 10.54 4.57
CA ILE A 23 21.56 9.65 3.56
C ILE A 23 21.57 8.20 4.06
N GLN A 24 21.92 7.93 5.31
CA GLN A 24 21.85 6.57 5.87
C GLN A 24 20.41 6.06 6.00
N ARG A 25 19.43 6.92 6.31
CA ARG A 25 18.03 6.53 6.35
C ARG A 25 17.53 6.11 4.96
N GLY A 26 17.80 6.91 3.92
CA GLY A 26 17.40 6.58 2.54
C GLY A 26 18.08 5.32 2.00
N LEU A 27 19.33 5.03 2.38
CA LEU A 27 20.06 3.85 1.92
C LEU A 27 19.65 2.54 2.64
N THR A 28 18.91 2.61 3.75
CA THR A 28 18.55 1.44 4.56
C THR A 28 17.07 1.07 4.53
N SER A 29 16.20 1.96 4.03
CA SER A 29 14.76 1.67 3.89
C SER A 29 14.52 0.62 2.80
N GLN A 30 13.64 -0.35 3.08
CA GLN A 30 13.35 -1.46 2.19
C GLN A 30 11.87 -1.48 1.81
N ILE A 31 11.58 -1.94 0.62
CA ILE A 31 10.24 -2.06 0.03
C ILE A 31 10.00 -3.55 -0.23
N TYR A 32 9.05 -4.15 0.47
CA TYR A 32 8.68 -5.55 0.31
C TYR A 32 7.29 -5.65 -0.32
N LEU A 33 7.21 -6.09 -1.57
CA LEU A 33 5.96 -6.20 -2.32
C LEU A 33 5.55 -7.66 -2.46
N TYR A 34 4.32 -7.96 -2.07
CA TYR A 34 3.73 -9.30 -2.14
C TYR A 34 2.61 -9.31 -3.17
N GLY A 35 2.65 -10.31 -4.05
CA GLY A 35 1.66 -10.50 -5.10
C GLY A 35 0.59 -11.47 -4.68
N GLU A 36 -0.68 -11.07 -4.80
CA GLU A 36 -1.81 -11.91 -4.44
C GLU A 36 -2.67 -12.29 -5.64
N GLU A 37 -3.50 -13.30 -5.47
CA GLU A 37 -4.78 -13.47 -6.15
C GLU A 37 -5.86 -13.01 -5.18
N HIS A 38 -6.61 -11.96 -5.58
CA HIS A 38 -7.50 -11.25 -4.67
C HIS A 38 -8.50 -12.16 -3.94
N SER A 39 -8.67 -11.91 -2.64
CA SER A 39 -9.68 -12.55 -1.80
C SER A 39 -9.56 -14.07 -1.67
N GLN A 40 -8.38 -14.61 -1.86
CA GLN A 40 -8.10 -16.01 -1.57
C GLN A 40 -7.72 -16.16 -0.10
N GLN A 41 -8.51 -16.92 0.66
CA GLN A 41 -8.34 -17.08 2.12
C GLN A 41 -6.89 -17.45 2.49
N ARG A 42 -6.31 -18.43 1.79
CA ARG A 42 -4.97 -18.92 2.09
C ARG A 42 -3.88 -17.88 1.86
N ILE A 43 -4.03 -17.04 0.84
CA ILE A 43 -3.09 -15.96 0.55
C ILE A 43 -3.20 -14.89 1.64
N LEU A 44 -4.42 -14.46 1.96
CA LEU A 44 -4.66 -13.46 3.00
C LEU A 44 -4.20 -13.95 4.39
N ASP A 45 -4.31 -15.24 4.69
CA ASP A 45 -3.76 -15.83 5.92
C ASP A 45 -2.23 -15.73 5.96
N GLU A 46 -1.54 -16.01 4.84
CA GLU A 46 -0.08 -15.88 4.73
C GLU A 46 0.35 -14.41 4.82
N GLU A 47 -0.32 -13.51 4.12
CA GLU A 47 -0.05 -12.06 4.20
C GLU A 47 -0.21 -11.51 5.61
N LEU A 48 -1.21 -12.00 6.35
CA LEU A 48 -1.44 -11.62 7.74
C LEU A 48 -0.28 -12.07 8.64
N GLU A 49 0.26 -13.27 8.44
CA GLU A 49 1.41 -13.78 9.20
C GLU A 49 2.71 -13.04 8.80
N ILE A 50 2.92 -12.77 7.51
CA ILE A 50 4.05 -11.97 7.03
C ILE A 50 3.98 -10.56 7.63
N TRP A 51 2.78 -9.91 7.57
CA TRP A 51 2.57 -8.59 8.19
C TRP A 51 2.86 -8.61 9.69
N GLY A 52 2.39 -9.62 10.41
CA GLY A 52 2.69 -9.80 11.83
C GLY A 52 4.18 -9.87 12.12
N GLY A 53 4.95 -10.54 11.27
CA GLY A 53 6.40 -10.59 11.36
C GLY A 53 7.06 -9.22 11.16
N TYR A 54 6.58 -8.40 10.23
CA TYR A 54 7.05 -7.02 10.04
C TYR A 54 6.61 -6.09 11.16
N TYR A 55 5.35 -6.20 11.59
CA TYR A 55 4.80 -5.40 12.68
C TYR A 55 5.56 -5.60 13.99
N ALA A 56 5.93 -6.84 14.31
CA ALA A 56 6.75 -7.17 15.48
C ALA A 56 8.16 -6.53 15.44
N ARG A 57 8.67 -6.24 14.24
CA ARG A 57 9.93 -5.51 14.03
C ARG A 57 9.78 -3.99 13.98
N GLY A 58 8.57 -3.48 14.22
CA GLY A 58 8.29 -2.05 14.30
C GLY A 58 7.74 -1.41 13.02
N MET A 59 7.46 -2.19 11.96
CA MET A 59 6.78 -1.67 10.77
C MET A 59 5.33 -1.34 11.11
N ARG A 60 4.81 -0.25 10.53
CA ARG A 60 3.42 0.20 10.75
C ARG A 60 2.71 0.55 9.44
N ASP A 61 3.44 0.73 8.36
CA ASP A 61 2.96 1.22 7.08
C ASP A 61 2.72 0.06 6.14
N LEU A 62 1.45 -0.19 5.81
CA LEU A 62 0.99 -1.21 4.89
C LEU A 62 0.46 -0.54 3.63
N PHE A 63 1.17 -0.70 2.52
CA PHE A 63 0.77 -0.22 1.21
C PHE A 63 -0.18 -1.22 0.55
N VAL A 64 -1.24 -0.73 -0.07
CA VAL A 64 -2.30 -1.58 -0.60
C VAL A 64 -2.81 -1.09 -1.95
N GLU A 65 -3.28 -2.03 -2.76
CA GLU A 65 -3.93 -1.79 -4.05
C GLU A 65 -5.36 -1.26 -3.85
N PHE A 66 -5.50 -0.21 -3.04
CA PHE A 66 -6.74 0.52 -2.85
C PHE A 66 -6.57 1.96 -3.29
N PRO A 67 -7.65 2.65 -3.73
CA PRO A 67 -7.64 4.09 -3.86
C PRO A 67 -7.18 4.81 -2.59
N TYR A 68 -6.57 5.98 -2.76
CA TYR A 68 -6.11 6.77 -1.62
C TYR A 68 -7.21 7.00 -0.59
N PHE A 69 -8.38 7.45 -1.02
CA PHE A 69 -9.50 7.74 -0.12
C PHE A 69 -10.08 6.48 0.54
N ASP A 70 -10.01 5.32 -0.10
CA ASP A 70 -10.43 4.04 0.52
C ASP A 70 -9.50 3.68 1.68
N ALA A 71 -8.20 3.81 1.50
CA ALA A 71 -7.23 3.59 2.58
C ALA A 71 -7.39 4.59 3.73
N GLN A 72 -7.64 5.87 3.42
CA GLN A 72 -7.90 6.87 4.46
C GLN A 72 -9.18 6.58 5.24
N PHE A 73 -10.23 6.10 4.56
CA PHE A 73 -11.47 5.69 5.22
C PHE A 73 -11.24 4.48 6.13
N LEU A 74 -10.42 3.50 5.72
CA LEU A 74 -9.96 2.42 6.57
C LEU A 74 -9.14 2.92 7.77
N ASN A 75 -8.27 3.92 7.58
CA ASN A 75 -7.51 4.53 8.68
C ASN A 75 -8.41 5.24 9.71
N LEU A 76 -9.57 5.78 9.30
CA LEU A 76 -10.59 6.25 10.24
C LEU A 76 -11.22 5.07 11.00
N TRP A 77 -11.55 3.99 10.30
CA TRP A 77 -12.09 2.79 10.95
C TRP A 77 -11.10 2.13 11.92
N MET A 78 -9.82 2.10 11.62
CA MET A 78 -8.79 1.58 12.53
C MET A 78 -8.83 2.28 13.92
N LYS A 79 -9.28 3.53 13.98
CA LYS A 79 -9.40 4.35 15.19
C LYS A 79 -10.80 4.33 15.81
N ALA A 80 -11.80 3.77 15.13
CA ALA A 80 -13.18 3.71 15.59
C ALA A 80 -13.37 2.55 16.57
N ASP A 81 -14.35 2.69 17.50
CA ASP A 81 -14.68 1.65 18.48
C ASP A 81 -15.54 0.52 17.89
N ASP A 82 -16.15 0.74 16.71
CA ASP A 82 -17.06 -0.20 16.06
C ASP A 82 -16.67 -0.44 14.57
N ASP A 83 -17.51 -1.22 13.88
CA ASP A 83 -17.30 -1.59 12.48
C ASP A 83 -18.23 -0.83 11.52
N GLU A 84 -18.88 0.26 11.91
CA GLU A 84 -19.82 0.98 11.03
C GLU A 84 -19.10 1.49 9.77
N LEU A 85 -17.93 2.10 9.92
CA LEU A 85 -17.13 2.59 8.78
C LEU A 85 -16.69 1.44 7.87
N LEU A 86 -16.24 0.32 8.43
CA LEU A 86 -15.88 -0.86 7.64
C LEU A 86 -17.10 -1.40 6.86
N ASN A 87 -18.25 -1.47 7.51
CA ASN A 87 -19.48 -1.94 6.87
C ASN A 87 -19.90 -1.03 5.70
N LEU A 88 -19.77 0.30 5.85
CA LEU A 88 -19.99 1.26 4.77
C LEU A 88 -18.99 1.07 3.63
N GLN A 89 -17.71 0.86 3.93
CA GLN A 89 -16.69 0.57 2.93
C GLN A 89 -17.04 -0.68 2.11
N PHE A 90 -17.47 -1.76 2.77
CA PHE A 90 -17.85 -3.00 2.08
C PHE A 90 -19.17 -2.90 1.31
N GLN A 91 -20.08 -2.01 1.68
CA GLN A 91 -21.23 -1.67 0.83
C GLN A 91 -20.78 -1.00 -0.48
N ASP A 92 -19.82 -0.08 -0.39
CA ASP A 92 -19.26 0.59 -1.57
C ASP A 92 -18.43 -0.35 -2.46
N TRP A 93 -17.79 -1.35 -1.88
CA TRP A 93 -16.99 -2.36 -2.58
C TRP A 93 -17.82 -3.54 -3.12
N GLN A 94 -19.12 -3.56 -2.87
CA GLN A 94 -19.98 -4.66 -3.34
C GLN A 94 -19.85 -4.89 -4.85
N GLY A 95 -19.53 -6.12 -5.24
CA GLY A 95 -19.33 -6.51 -6.64
C GLY A 95 -17.92 -6.24 -7.19
N THR A 96 -16.99 -5.74 -6.36
CA THR A 96 -15.57 -5.68 -6.68
C THR A 96 -14.83 -6.92 -6.16
N GLN A 97 -13.59 -7.11 -6.60
CA GLN A 97 -12.73 -8.22 -6.12
C GLN A 97 -12.38 -8.09 -4.63
N GLY A 98 -12.26 -6.86 -4.10
CA GLY A 98 -12.02 -6.60 -2.68
C GLY A 98 -13.28 -6.68 -1.79
N GLY A 99 -14.49 -6.64 -2.38
CA GLY A 99 -15.75 -6.59 -1.64
C GLY A 99 -16.23 -7.95 -1.11
N THR A 100 -15.37 -8.76 -0.53
CA THR A 100 -15.65 -10.12 -0.06
C THR A 100 -15.59 -10.24 1.46
N GLU A 101 -16.31 -11.21 2.02
CA GLU A 101 -16.23 -11.50 3.47
C GLU A 101 -14.83 -11.96 3.89
N VAL A 102 -14.09 -12.60 2.99
CA VAL A 102 -12.70 -13.03 3.25
C VAL A 102 -11.81 -11.80 3.49
N MET A 103 -11.85 -10.81 2.58
CA MET A 103 -11.12 -9.55 2.72
C MET A 103 -11.57 -8.78 3.97
N LYS A 104 -12.89 -8.76 4.24
CA LYS A 104 -13.42 -8.09 5.45
C LYS A 104 -12.86 -8.68 6.73
N ASN A 105 -12.80 -10.01 6.81
CA ASN A 105 -12.23 -10.72 7.94
C ASN A 105 -10.72 -10.49 8.08
N PHE A 106 -9.99 -10.44 6.97
CA PHE A 106 -8.57 -10.08 6.94
C PHE A 106 -8.33 -8.71 7.56
N LEU A 107 -9.07 -7.67 7.12
CA LEU A 107 -8.96 -6.32 7.68
C LEU A 107 -9.29 -6.29 9.18
N LYS A 108 -10.33 -7.02 9.62
CA LYS A 108 -10.67 -7.14 11.04
C LYS A 108 -9.54 -7.77 11.86
N GLN A 109 -8.90 -8.81 11.34
CA GLN A 109 -7.74 -9.42 11.99
C GLN A 109 -6.55 -8.46 12.08
N ILE A 110 -6.33 -7.63 11.05
CA ILE A 110 -5.32 -6.56 11.11
C ILE A 110 -5.64 -5.59 12.25
N LYS A 111 -6.88 -5.09 12.35
CA LYS A 111 -7.26 -4.17 13.43
C LYS A 111 -7.11 -4.79 14.81
N GLU A 112 -7.51 -6.04 14.98
CA GLU A 112 -7.45 -6.74 16.26
C GLU A 112 -6.02 -7.04 16.70
N ARG A 113 -5.19 -7.58 15.77
CA ARG A 113 -3.84 -8.07 16.08
C ARG A 113 -2.77 -6.99 15.94
N TYR A 114 -2.99 -6.01 15.05
CA TYR A 114 -2.01 -5.01 14.62
C TYR A 114 -2.61 -3.60 14.56
N PRO A 115 -3.15 -3.08 15.69
CA PRO A 115 -4.00 -1.88 15.73
C PRO A 115 -3.31 -0.57 15.33
N GLU A 116 -1.98 -0.53 15.29
CA GLU A 116 -1.23 0.65 14.85
C GLU A 116 -0.92 0.65 13.35
N THR A 117 -1.48 -0.30 12.58
CA THR A 117 -1.32 -0.35 11.13
C THR A 117 -1.91 0.90 10.48
N VAL A 118 -1.14 1.50 9.57
CA VAL A 118 -1.56 2.62 8.72
C VAL A 118 -1.59 2.14 7.28
N PHE A 119 -2.75 2.22 6.64
CA PHE A 119 -2.93 1.85 5.25
C PHE A 119 -2.56 3.01 4.32
N HIS A 120 -1.79 2.71 3.28
CA HIS A 120 -1.42 3.64 2.21
C HIS A 120 -1.99 3.14 0.89
N GLY A 121 -3.08 3.74 0.43
CA GLY A 121 -3.72 3.41 -0.84
C GLY A 121 -2.99 4.07 -2.02
N THR A 122 -2.71 3.28 -3.04
CA THR A 122 -1.91 3.74 -4.19
C THR A 122 -2.62 3.61 -5.53
N ASP A 123 -3.78 2.95 -5.59
CA ASP A 123 -4.50 2.73 -6.83
C ASP A 123 -5.29 3.98 -7.27
N VAL A 124 -5.73 3.97 -8.52
CA VAL A 124 -6.65 4.98 -9.06
C VAL A 124 -8.01 4.90 -8.37
N GLY A 125 -8.78 5.97 -8.39
CA GLY A 125 -10.04 6.09 -7.68
C GLY A 125 -11.18 5.22 -8.22
N HIS A 126 -11.19 3.93 -7.97
CA HIS A 126 -12.24 3.01 -8.44
C HIS A 126 -13.61 3.33 -7.85
N THR A 127 -13.68 3.62 -6.56
CA THR A 127 -14.92 3.90 -5.81
C THR A 127 -15.19 5.40 -5.65
N TRP A 128 -14.77 6.21 -6.66
CA TRP A 128 -14.83 7.67 -6.57
C TRP A 128 -16.25 8.23 -6.37
N LYS A 129 -17.30 7.53 -6.86
CA LYS A 129 -18.71 7.97 -6.70
C LYS A 129 -19.30 7.67 -5.32
N SER A 130 -18.72 6.73 -4.60
CA SER A 130 -19.17 6.29 -3.28
C SER A 130 -18.19 6.71 -2.18
N THR A 131 -17.16 5.92 -1.89
CA THR A 131 -16.19 6.24 -0.83
C THR A 131 -15.46 7.56 -1.08
N GLY A 132 -15.05 7.84 -2.33
CA GLY A 132 -14.39 9.11 -2.67
C GLY A 132 -15.25 10.32 -2.33
N ALA A 133 -16.54 10.32 -2.75
CA ALA A 133 -17.47 11.38 -2.43
C ALA A 133 -17.76 11.49 -0.91
N ARG A 134 -17.86 10.35 -0.21
CA ARG A 134 -18.07 10.29 1.23
C ARG A 134 -16.88 10.86 2.00
N TYR A 135 -15.67 10.52 1.57
CA TYR A 135 -14.46 11.01 2.24
C TYR A 135 -14.26 12.52 2.01
N LEU A 136 -14.55 13.04 0.82
CA LEU A 136 -14.59 14.49 0.59
C LEU A 136 -15.59 15.17 1.52
N ALA A 137 -16.82 14.65 1.63
CA ALA A 137 -17.84 15.23 2.52
C ALA A 137 -17.39 15.18 3.99
N TYR A 138 -16.68 14.14 4.41
CA TYR A 138 -16.07 14.07 5.73
C TYR A 138 -15.04 15.18 5.96
N LEU A 139 -14.13 15.39 5.01
CA LEU A 139 -13.12 16.45 5.09
C LEU A 139 -13.76 17.84 5.13
N GLU A 140 -14.78 18.10 4.30
CA GLU A 140 -15.54 19.36 4.28
C GLU A 140 -16.25 19.61 5.61
N ALA A 141 -16.92 18.60 6.17
CA ALA A 141 -17.61 18.70 7.46
C ALA A 141 -16.65 19.00 8.62
N ASN A 142 -15.38 18.63 8.48
CA ASN A 142 -14.31 18.90 9.45
C ASN A 142 -13.48 20.17 9.12
N GLY A 143 -13.88 20.96 8.14
CA GLY A 143 -13.20 22.21 7.75
C GLY A 143 -11.82 21.98 7.11
N GLN A 144 -11.61 20.83 6.45
CA GLN A 144 -10.34 20.39 5.86
C GLN A 144 -10.30 20.56 4.33
N ASN A 145 -11.22 21.34 3.75
CA ASN A 145 -11.35 21.54 2.30
C ASN A 145 -10.16 22.28 1.64
N ASP A 146 -9.30 22.93 2.42
CA ASP A 146 -8.11 23.63 1.94
C ASP A 146 -6.80 22.86 2.21
N THR A 147 -6.89 21.58 2.62
CA THR A 147 -5.73 20.76 2.98
C THR A 147 -5.12 20.06 1.77
N ALA A 148 -3.85 19.65 1.89
CA ALA A 148 -3.19 18.79 0.91
C ALA A 148 -3.90 17.42 0.76
N GLU A 149 -4.45 16.91 1.85
CA GLU A 149 -5.24 15.68 1.86
C GLU A 149 -6.50 15.80 0.99
N TYR A 150 -7.26 16.89 1.12
CA TYR A 150 -8.42 17.17 0.29
C TYR A 150 -8.06 17.21 -1.20
N GLN A 151 -6.97 17.91 -1.55
CA GLN A 151 -6.49 17.98 -2.94
C GLN A 151 -6.07 16.60 -3.47
N ARG A 152 -5.45 15.77 -2.64
CA ARG A 152 -5.06 14.40 -3.00
C ARG A 152 -6.27 13.50 -3.27
N VAL A 153 -7.35 13.67 -2.51
CA VAL A 153 -8.62 12.97 -2.77
C VAL A 153 -9.22 13.41 -4.10
N LEU A 154 -9.26 14.71 -4.39
CA LEU A 154 -9.73 15.22 -5.69
C LEU A 154 -8.90 14.67 -6.85
N GLU A 155 -7.58 14.66 -6.72
CA GLU A 155 -6.67 14.08 -7.72
C GLU A 155 -6.95 12.61 -7.94
N ASN A 156 -7.10 11.82 -6.88
CA ASN A 156 -7.36 10.39 -6.98
C ASN A 156 -8.74 10.08 -7.61
N ILE A 157 -9.75 10.92 -7.35
CA ILE A 157 -11.04 10.89 -8.05
C ILE A 157 -10.86 11.12 -9.56
N GLU A 158 -10.09 12.13 -9.96
CA GLU A 158 -9.83 12.40 -11.38
C GLU A 158 -9.01 11.29 -12.05
N GLN A 159 -8.09 10.66 -11.32
CA GLN A 159 -7.38 9.47 -11.80
C GLN A 159 -8.37 8.34 -12.13
N GLY A 160 -9.32 8.06 -11.23
CA GLY A 160 -10.36 7.07 -11.48
C GLY A 160 -11.23 7.40 -12.69
N LYS A 161 -11.71 8.64 -12.80
CA LYS A 161 -12.51 9.09 -13.95
C LYS A 161 -11.76 8.92 -15.27
N THR A 162 -10.49 9.31 -15.30
CA THR A 162 -9.63 9.19 -16.48
C THR A 162 -9.42 7.73 -16.87
N TYR A 163 -9.08 6.87 -15.89
CA TYR A 163 -8.94 5.43 -16.11
C TYR A 163 -10.18 4.83 -16.78
N TYR A 164 -11.36 5.02 -16.20
CA TYR A 164 -12.59 4.45 -16.74
C TYR A 164 -13.02 5.06 -18.07
N ALA A 165 -12.75 6.34 -18.32
CA ALA A 165 -13.01 6.97 -19.62
C ALA A 165 -12.10 6.38 -20.70
N THR A 166 -10.81 6.20 -20.43
CA THR A 166 -9.84 5.61 -21.34
C THR A 166 -10.19 4.14 -21.62
N LYS A 167 -10.56 3.38 -20.59
CA LYS A 167 -10.90 1.95 -20.68
C LYS A 167 -12.07 1.66 -21.63
N GLN A 168 -12.96 2.62 -21.85
CA GLN A 168 -14.07 2.47 -22.80
C GLN A 168 -13.60 2.45 -24.27
N THR A 169 -12.43 3.01 -24.56
CA THR A 169 -11.92 3.17 -25.93
C THR A 169 -10.61 2.41 -26.17
N ASP A 170 -9.78 2.28 -25.15
CA ASP A 170 -8.46 1.65 -25.21
C ASP A 170 -8.09 1.05 -23.86
N SER A 171 -8.23 -0.27 -23.74
CA SER A 171 -7.95 -0.99 -22.50
C SER A 171 -6.47 -0.99 -22.16
N ASP A 172 -5.59 -1.13 -23.17
CA ASP A 172 -4.15 -1.21 -22.94
C ASP A 172 -3.60 0.15 -22.48
N ALA A 173 -4.09 1.25 -23.08
CA ALA A 173 -3.76 2.60 -22.61
C ALA A 173 -4.29 2.89 -21.20
N ALA A 174 -5.48 2.37 -20.86
CA ALA A 174 -6.03 2.51 -19.52
C ALA A 174 -5.19 1.75 -18.49
N ASP A 175 -4.78 0.52 -18.79
CA ASP A 175 -3.98 -0.30 -17.89
C ASP A 175 -2.58 0.33 -17.70
N ALA A 176 -1.95 0.81 -18.77
CA ALA A 176 -0.69 1.56 -18.67
C ALA A 176 -0.84 2.86 -17.84
N TYR A 177 -1.95 3.58 -17.99
CA TYR A 177 -2.26 4.75 -17.18
C TYR A 177 -2.36 4.39 -15.69
N ARG A 178 -3.08 3.29 -15.37
CA ARG A 178 -3.26 2.81 -14.00
C ARG A 178 -1.92 2.45 -13.35
N GLU A 179 -1.07 1.66 -14.04
CA GLU A 179 0.26 1.31 -13.55
C GLU A 179 1.09 2.55 -13.20
N ASN A 180 1.15 3.52 -14.11
CA ASN A 180 1.89 4.76 -13.89
C ASN A 180 1.34 5.54 -12.68
N LYS A 181 0.00 5.61 -12.52
CA LYS A 181 -0.61 6.30 -11.38
C LYS A 181 -0.39 5.57 -10.06
N MET A 182 -0.38 4.24 -10.06
CA MET A 182 -0.02 3.45 -8.89
C MET A 182 1.41 3.75 -8.43
N VAL A 183 2.36 3.84 -9.37
CA VAL A 183 3.75 4.21 -9.09
C VAL A 183 3.83 5.63 -8.54
N GLU A 184 3.22 6.63 -9.21
CA GLU A 184 3.23 8.02 -8.74
C GLU A 184 2.64 8.16 -7.33
N ASN A 185 1.53 7.48 -7.05
CA ASN A 185 0.87 7.51 -5.74
C ASN A 185 1.72 6.80 -4.67
N PHE A 186 2.35 5.68 -5.02
CA PHE A 186 3.28 4.96 -4.15
C PHE A 186 4.47 5.83 -3.79
N GLU A 187 5.17 6.36 -4.81
CA GLU A 187 6.37 7.17 -4.62
C GLU A 187 6.08 8.39 -3.74
N ARG A 188 4.96 9.08 -3.96
CA ARG A 188 4.54 10.21 -3.12
C ARG A 188 4.42 9.80 -1.65
N SER A 189 3.65 8.75 -1.36
CA SER A 189 3.44 8.28 0.02
C SER A 189 4.75 7.79 0.64
N TYR A 190 5.57 7.08 -0.12
CA TYR A 190 6.83 6.54 0.35
C TYR A 190 7.86 7.64 0.64
N GLN A 191 7.96 8.66 -0.22
CA GLN A 191 8.85 9.81 -0.02
C GLN A 191 8.41 10.66 1.19
N GLU A 192 7.10 10.82 1.41
CA GLU A 192 6.57 11.48 2.62
C GLU A 192 7.05 10.74 3.88
N LEU A 193 6.96 9.41 3.91
CA LEU A 193 7.45 8.59 5.02
C LEU A 193 8.98 8.66 5.19
N GLU A 194 9.74 8.59 4.10
CA GLU A 194 11.21 8.68 4.16
C GLU A 194 11.69 10.06 4.63
N ALA A 195 10.93 11.12 4.38
CA ALA A 195 11.23 12.46 4.87
C ALA A 195 11.09 12.57 6.40
N GLU A 196 10.17 11.80 7.00
CA GLU A 196 9.91 11.81 8.43
C GLU A 196 10.79 10.83 9.20
N ARG A 197 11.01 9.63 8.66
CA ARG A 197 11.67 8.53 9.33
C ARG A 197 12.20 7.48 8.35
N ARG A 198 13.01 6.52 8.85
CA ARG A 198 13.24 5.28 8.09
C ARG A 198 11.91 4.58 7.84
N ALA A 199 11.66 4.22 6.59
CA ALA A 199 10.38 3.68 6.15
C ALA A 199 10.56 2.32 5.44
N ASP A 200 10.86 1.27 6.22
CA ASP A 200 10.64 -0.08 5.70
C ASP A 200 9.13 -0.28 5.57
N ILE A 201 8.66 -0.77 4.44
CA ILE A 201 7.24 -0.96 4.17
C ILE A 201 6.95 -2.35 3.59
N MET A 202 5.74 -2.84 3.85
CA MET A 202 5.14 -3.96 3.12
C MET A 202 4.05 -3.42 2.19
N GLY A 203 3.98 -3.98 0.97
CA GLY A 203 2.94 -3.69 -0.01
C GLY A 203 2.25 -4.97 -0.45
N ILE A 204 0.91 -4.94 -0.57
CA ILE A 204 0.06 -6.03 -1.05
C ILE A 204 -0.62 -5.58 -2.34
N TYR A 205 -0.40 -6.32 -3.42
CA TYR A 205 -0.90 -5.98 -4.76
C TYR A 205 -1.25 -7.26 -5.52
N GLY A 206 -2.17 -7.17 -6.47
CA GLY A 206 -2.39 -8.26 -7.40
C GLY A 206 -1.08 -8.69 -8.07
N SER A 207 -0.87 -10.00 -8.22
CA SER A 207 0.38 -10.60 -8.71
C SER A 207 0.87 -10.03 -10.04
N ALA A 208 -0.06 -9.55 -10.89
CA ALA A 208 0.29 -8.90 -12.15
C ALA A 208 1.15 -7.65 -11.93
N HIS A 209 0.87 -6.84 -10.91
CA HIS A 209 1.55 -5.56 -10.63
C HIS A 209 2.95 -5.75 -10.05
N ILE A 210 3.21 -6.92 -9.43
CA ILE A 210 4.51 -7.24 -8.81
C ILE A 210 5.35 -8.22 -9.63
N ALA A 211 4.84 -8.69 -10.77
CA ALA A 211 5.60 -9.57 -11.67
C ALA A 211 6.99 -9.00 -11.92
N SER A 212 8.01 -9.86 -11.88
CA SER A 212 9.40 -9.45 -11.83
C SER A 212 9.75 -8.46 -12.95
N SER A 213 10.58 -7.47 -12.63
CA SER A 213 11.05 -6.41 -13.51
C SER A 213 11.62 -6.91 -14.87
N TYR A 214 12.07 -8.16 -14.94
CA TYR A 214 12.57 -8.77 -16.17
C TYR A 214 11.48 -9.17 -17.17
N SER A 215 10.26 -9.50 -16.68
CA SER A 215 9.15 -9.93 -17.53
C SER A 215 8.22 -8.78 -17.92
N ARG A 216 8.07 -7.79 -17.06
CA ARG A 216 7.13 -6.65 -17.22
C ARG A 216 7.71 -5.36 -16.61
N PRO A 217 8.73 -4.72 -17.23
CA PRO A 217 9.34 -3.52 -16.69
C PRO A 217 8.40 -2.31 -16.65
N ASP A 218 7.32 -2.33 -17.43
CA ASP A 218 6.26 -1.32 -17.49
C ASP A 218 5.24 -1.43 -16.36
N TYR A 219 5.26 -2.54 -15.59
CA TYR A 219 4.39 -2.73 -14.43
C TYR A 219 5.01 -2.10 -13.16
N MET A 220 4.17 -1.92 -12.14
CA MET A 220 4.52 -1.16 -10.93
C MET A 220 5.86 -1.58 -10.31
N ALA A 221 6.06 -2.88 -10.03
CA ALA A 221 7.30 -3.34 -9.40
C ALA A 221 8.54 -3.14 -10.28
N GLY A 222 8.37 -3.22 -11.61
CA GLY A 222 9.43 -2.90 -12.58
C GLY A 222 9.86 -1.44 -12.48
N GLN A 223 8.92 -0.51 -12.56
CA GLN A 223 9.16 0.92 -12.46
C GLN A 223 9.77 1.31 -11.09
N LEU A 224 9.24 0.75 -9.99
CA LEU A 224 9.81 0.97 -8.65
C LEU A 224 11.23 0.42 -8.52
N SER A 225 11.53 -0.72 -9.18
CA SER A 225 12.89 -1.27 -9.21
C SER A 225 13.87 -0.40 -9.99
N GLU A 226 13.41 0.31 -11.02
CA GLU A 226 14.23 1.31 -11.73
C GLU A 226 14.57 2.50 -10.82
N THR A 227 13.59 2.98 -10.03
CA THR A 227 13.78 4.12 -9.12
C THR A 227 14.59 3.74 -7.87
N TYR A 228 14.26 2.62 -7.23
CA TYR A 228 14.78 2.27 -5.90
C TYR A 228 15.82 1.14 -5.91
N GLY A 229 16.03 0.49 -7.05
CA GLY A 229 17.07 -0.54 -7.22
C GLY A 229 16.91 -1.72 -6.29
N GLY A 230 18.01 -2.18 -5.71
CA GLY A 230 18.03 -3.33 -4.80
C GLY A 230 17.29 -3.16 -3.46
N ARG A 231 16.57 -2.05 -3.27
CA ARG A 231 15.69 -1.82 -2.13
C ARG A 231 14.31 -2.44 -2.32
N VAL A 232 13.94 -2.79 -3.55
CA VAL A 232 12.65 -3.42 -3.89
C VAL A 232 12.82 -4.94 -3.89
N HIS A 233 11.99 -5.60 -3.10
CA HIS A 233 11.91 -7.05 -2.98
C HIS A 233 10.49 -7.47 -3.35
N THR A 234 10.35 -8.46 -4.23
CA THR A 234 9.06 -8.96 -4.68
C THR A 234 8.92 -10.44 -4.38
N GLU A 235 7.74 -10.85 -3.92
CA GLU A 235 7.38 -12.25 -3.72
C GLU A 235 5.96 -12.50 -4.22
N ASP A 236 5.77 -13.50 -5.08
CA ASP A 236 4.48 -13.85 -5.64
C ASP A 236 3.83 -14.99 -4.83
N LEU A 237 2.76 -14.64 -4.11
CA LEU A 237 1.98 -15.59 -3.32
C LEU A 237 0.80 -16.20 -4.09
N SER A 238 0.55 -15.79 -5.34
CA SER A 238 -0.61 -16.22 -6.14
C SER A 238 -0.65 -17.75 -6.32
N MET A 239 0.51 -18.40 -6.33
CA MET A 239 0.60 -19.86 -6.43
C MET A 239 0.09 -20.61 -5.18
N LEU A 240 -0.15 -19.91 -4.07
CA LEU A 240 -0.73 -20.52 -2.86
C LEU A 240 -2.22 -20.84 -3.00
N THR A 241 -2.88 -20.39 -4.08
CA THR A 241 -4.29 -20.73 -4.37
C THR A 241 -4.49 -22.21 -4.66
N GLU A 242 -3.53 -22.84 -5.32
CA GLU A 242 -3.63 -24.27 -5.60
C GLU A 242 -3.48 -25.06 -4.29
N PRO A 243 -4.46 -25.89 -3.92
CA PRO A 243 -4.24 -26.86 -2.87
C PRO A 243 -3.06 -27.71 -3.33
N LEU A 244 -2.00 -27.78 -2.55
CA LEU A 244 -1.01 -28.83 -2.74
C LEU A 244 -1.81 -30.10 -2.84
N ALA A 245 -1.84 -30.71 -4.03
CA ALA A 245 -2.49 -31.98 -4.24
C ALA A 245 -1.85 -32.96 -3.23
N THR A 246 -2.53 -33.16 -2.13
CA THR A 246 -2.19 -34.21 -1.19
C THR A 246 -2.56 -35.53 -1.86
N GLU A 247 -1.85 -35.90 -2.93
CA GLU A 247 -1.82 -37.27 -3.37
C GLU A 247 -1.20 -38.08 -2.24
N THR A 248 -2.08 -38.66 -1.48
CA THR A 248 -1.65 -39.63 -0.46
C THR A 248 -0.99 -40.77 -1.17
N ILE A 249 0.34 -40.79 -1.24
CA ILE A 249 1.08 -41.93 -1.77
C ILE A 249 1.19 -43.01 -0.69
N THR A 250 0.92 -44.23 -1.08
CA THR A 250 1.09 -45.38 -0.19
C THR A 250 2.37 -46.12 -0.59
N VAL A 251 3.36 -46.11 0.31
CA VAL A 251 4.61 -46.84 0.13
C VAL A 251 4.70 -47.86 1.24
N ASN A 252 4.81 -49.17 0.86
CA ASN A 252 4.90 -50.27 1.80
C ASN A 252 3.75 -50.31 2.84
N GLY A 253 2.53 -49.96 2.41
CA GLY A 253 1.33 -49.94 3.27
C GLY A 253 1.23 -48.78 4.23
N LYS A 254 2.12 -47.80 4.17
CA LYS A 254 2.04 -46.53 4.94
C LYS A 254 1.66 -45.39 4.03
N ARG A 255 0.71 -44.58 4.48
CA ARG A 255 0.28 -43.32 3.83
C ARG A 255 1.23 -42.19 4.21
N TYR A 256 1.62 -41.42 3.20
CA TYR A 256 2.44 -40.21 3.32
C TYR A 256 1.76 -39.06 2.63
#